data_83ace933ef71883dfd168867080a7f97
#
_entry.id   83ace933ef71883dfd168867080a7f97
#
_cell.length_a   1.000
_cell.length_b   1.000
_cell.length_c   1.000
_cell.angle_alpha   90.00
_cell.angle_beta   90.00
_cell.angle_gamma   90.00
#
_symmetry.space_group_name_H-M   'P 1'
#
loop_
_entity.id
_entity.type
_entity.pdbx_description
1 polymer ?
#
loop_
_entity_poly.entity_id
_entity_poly.type
_entity_poly.pdbx_seq_one_letter_code
_entity_poly.pdbx_strand_id
1 'polypeptide(L)'
;MNNEIKKTLAFIGATSVILVIAWWSHYTPTTNIKTELRGQLLCPNLTDALAATSLEIFEYDPNTVRIKNFKVAQINNRWCIPSHENYPADAKEHLAQAATALIGVKILDVASESPTQDELVMYGVVEPTNDAIKTITRGVGKRVIFRDRSDKVLADVIIGNKVPDREELRYVRVKGAEPVYVVKLSDDKFSSEFGDWIEKDLL
;
A
#
# COMPACT_ATOMS: atom_id res chain seq x y z
N MET A 1 -37.87 41.37 37.83
CA MET A 1 -36.48 41.02 37.47
C MET A 1 -36.06 42.00 36.38
N ASN A 2 -35.13 42.89 36.69
CA ASN A 2 -34.76 44.02 35.82
C ASN A 2 -34.19 43.53 34.46
N ASN A 3 -34.50 44.27 33.40
CA ASN A 3 -34.03 43.94 32.04
C ASN A 3 -32.51 43.81 31.93
N GLU A 4 -31.77 44.53 32.76
CA GLU A 4 -30.30 44.45 32.84
C GLU A 4 -29.80 43.12 33.40
N ILE A 5 -30.49 42.57 34.43
CA ILE A 5 -30.15 41.27 34.99
C ILE A 5 -30.36 40.15 33.96
N LYS A 6 -31.41 40.24 33.13
CA LYS A 6 -31.67 39.28 32.05
C LYS A 6 -30.58 39.30 30.97
N LYS A 7 -30.12 40.50 30.61
CA LYS A 7 -29.03 40.67 29.64
C LYS A 7 -27.70 40.11 30.16
N THR A 8 -27.39 40.37 31.43
CA THR A 8 -26.17 39.83 32.07
C THR A 8 -26.19 38.31 32.19
N LEU A 9 -27.34 37.71 32.55
CA LEU A 9 -27.49 36.25 32.59
C LEU A 9 -27.38 35.61 31.20
N ALA A 10 -27.92 36.27 30.17
CA ALA A 10 -27.78 35.77 28.80
C ALA A 10 -26.31 35.81 28.33
N PHE A 11 -25.58 36.86 28.69
CA PHE A 11 -24.14 36.97 28.38
C PHE A 11 -23.30 35.92 29.08
N ILE A 12 -23.54 35.66 30.37
CA ILE A 12 -22.87 34.62 31.14
C ILE A 12 -23.19 33.24 30.57
N GLY A 13 -24.43 33.00 30.17
CA GLY A 13 -24.81 31.72 29.50
C GLY A 13 -24.09 31.51 28.17
N ALA A 14 -24.02 32.53 27.34
CA ALA A 14 -23.33 32.47 26.05
C ALA A 14 -21.81 32.23 26.20
N THR A 15 -21.17 32.94 27.13
CA THR A 15 -19.72 32.73 27.41
C THR A 15 -19.42 31.35 27.99
N SER A 16 -20.28 30.82 28.85
CA SER A 16 -20.12 29.45 29.39
C SER A 16 -20.21 28.41 28.30
N VAL A 17 -21.14 28.54 27.34
CA VAL A 17 -21.27 27.62 26.21
C VAL A 17 -20.02 27.65 25.32
N ILE A 18 -19.50 28.85 25.02
CA ILE A 18 -18.28 29.02 24.22
C ILE A 18 -17.08 28.37 24.94
N LEU A 19 -16.95 28.54 26.26
CA LEU A 19 -15.87 27.92 27.04
C LEU A 19 -15.98 26.37 27.04
N VAL A 20 -17.17 25.83 27.13
CA VAL A 20 -17.39 24.38 27.07
C VAL A 20 -17.03 23.84 25.68
N ILE A 21 -17.41 24.52 24.60
CA ILE A 21 -17.06 24.13 23.23
C ILE A 21 -15.54 24.21 23.02
N ALA A 22 -14.91 25.29 23.48
CA ALA A 22 -13.46 25.46 23.41
C ALA A 22 -12.71 24.39 24.21
N TRP A 23 -13.21 24.06 25.41
CA TRP A 23 -12.64 23.02 26.24
C TRP A 23 -12.81 21.63 25.60
N TRP A 24 -13.97 21.30 25.04
CA TRP A 24 -14.21 20.05 24.31
C TRP A 24 -13.33 19.94 23.06
N SER A 25 -13.17 21.03 22.31
CA SER A 25 -12.27 21.08 21.16
C SER A 25 -10.80 20.84 21.54
N HIS A 26 -10.37 21.27 22.73
CA HIS A 26 -9.02 20.99 23.24
C HIS A 26 -8.85 19.55 23.75
N TYR A 27 -9.95 18.89 24.15
CA TYR A 27 -9.92 17.52 24.69
C TYR A 27 -10.15 16.43 23.64
N THR A 28 -10.39 16.77 22.36
CA THR A 28 -10.30 15.77 21.29
C THR A 28 -8.84 15.37 21.18
N PRO A 29 -8.45 14.13 21.61
CA PRO A 29 -7.08 13.68 21.42
C PRO A 29 -6.84 13.66 19.92
N THR A 30 -5.94 14.50 19.45
CA THR A 30 -5.33 14.34 18.13
C THR A 30 -4.50 13.06 18.23
N THR A 31 -5.15 11.93 17.96
CA THR A 31 -4.48 10.65 17.89
C THR A 31 -3.43 10.78 16.81
N ASN A 32 -2.18 10.69 17.19
CA ASN A 32 -1.06 10.85 16.27
C ASN A 32 -0.96 9.56 15.48
N ILE A 33 -1.71 9.47 14.37
CA ILE A 33 -1.81 8.29 13.47
C ILE A 33 -0.42 7.75 13.16
N LYS A 34 0.58 8.64 13.00
CA LYS A 34 1.97 8.25 12.83
C LYS A 34 2.50 7.37 13.95
N THR A 35 2.17 7.69 15.20
CA THR A 35 2.66 6.93 16.37
C THR A 35 1.95 5.59 16.50
N GLU A 36 0.66 5.53 16.19
CA GLU A 36 -0.11 4.28 16.28
C GLU A 36 0.27 3.26 15.20
N LEU A 37 0.61 3.74 13.99
CA LEU A 37 0.92 2.85 12.87
C LEU A 37 2.37 2.35 12.90
N ARG A 38 3.28 3.05 13.57
CA ARG A 38 4.68 2.61 13.70
C ARG A 38 4.78 1.28 14.42
N GLY A 39 5.54 0.36 13.85
CA GLY A 39 5.76 -0.98 14.39
C GLY A 39 4.68 -1.99 14.05
N GLN A 40 3.53 -1.56 13.49
CA GLN A 40 2.53 -2.47 12.97
C GLN A 40 3.02 -3.19 11.71
N LEU A 41 2.43 -4.35 11.42
CA LEU A 41 2.72 -5.10 10.20
C LEU A 41 2.10 -4.39 8.98
N LEU A 42 2.87 -4.28 7.90
CA LEU A 42 2.39 -3.73 6.63
C LEU A 42 1.27 -4.61 6.04
N CYS A 43 1.44 -5.94 6.08
CA CYS A 43 0.52 -6.93 5.53
C CYS A 43 0.13 -7.95 6.63
N PRO A 44 -0.78 -7.61 7.55
CA PRO A 44 -1.11 -8.48 8.68
C PRO A 44 -1.80 -9.81 8.28
N ASN A 45 -2.41 -9.86 7.09
CA ASN A 45 -3.07 -11.07 6.58
C ASN A 45 -2.09 -12.05 5.89
N LEU A 46 -0.89 -11.61 5.54
CA LEU A 46 0.14 -12.44 4.93
C LEU A 46 1.11 -12.95 6.01
N THR A 47 0.76 -14.07 6.64
CA THR A 47 1.53 -14.66 7.75
C THR A 47 2.29 -15.92 7.36
N ASP A 48 1.87 -16.58 6.29
CA ASP A 48 2.47 -17.81 5.76
C ASP A 48 2.69 -17.67 4.25
N ALA A 49 3.93 -17.84 3.81
CA ALA A 49 4.29 -17.78 2.41
C ALA A 49 3.63 -18.89 1.57
N LEU A 50 3.38 -20.05 2.17
CA LEU A 50 2.75 -21.20 1.50
C LEU A 50 1.23 -21.04 1.36
N ALA A 51 0.63 -20.12 2.09
CA ALA A 51 -0.80 -19.81 1.93
C ALA A 51 -1.07 -19.04 0.62
N ALA A 52 -0.06 -18.36 0.07
CA ALA A 52 -0.19 -17.66 -1.20
C ALA A 52 -0.19 -18.64 -2.37
N THR A 53 -1.26 -18.63 -3.15
CA THR A 53 -1.42 -19.48 -4.36
C THR A 53 -1.48 -18.66 -5.64
N SER A 54 -1.44 -17.35 -5.56
CA SER A 54 -1.24 -16.48 -6.72
C SER A 54 -0.50 -15.19 -6.34
N LEU A 55 0.23 -14.70 -7.33
CA LEU A 55 0.90 -13.41 -7.33
C LEU A 55 0.52 -12.68 -8.61
N GLU A 56 0.12 -11.42 -8.48
CA GLU A 56 -0.15 -10.55 -9.61
C GLU A 56 0.66 -9.26 -9.44
N ILE A 57 1.36 -8.86 -10.49
CA ILE A 57 2.23 -7.68 -10.50
C ILE A 57 1.79 -6.76 -11.62
N PHE A 58 1.53 -5.50 -11.27
CA PHE A 58 1.30 -4.44 -12.24
C PHE A 58 2.49 -3.48 -12.20
N GLU A 59 3.13 -3.32 -13.33
CA GLU A 59 4.31 -2.46 -13.46
C GLU A 59 4.17 -1.55 -14.67
N TYR A 60 4.51 -0.28 -14.49
CA TYR A 60 4.53 0.69 -15.58
C TYR A 60 5.79 0.53 -16.42
N ASP A 61 5.62 0.31 -17.73
CA ASP A 61 6.71 0.30 -18.70
C ASP A 61 6.80 1.68 -19.38
N PRO A 62 7.85 2.46 -19.11
CA PRO A 62 8.01 3.79 -19.70
C PRO A 62 8.29 3.76 -21.20
N ASN A 63 8.82 2.64 -21.75
CA ASN A 63 9.16 2.53 -23.16
C ASN A 63 7.90 2.36 -24.03
N THR A 64 6.93 1.59 -23.54
CA THR A 64 5.68 1.31 -24.25
C THR A 64 4.52 2.17 -23.75
N VAL A 65 4.71 2.93 -22.65
CA VAL A 65 3.68 3.73 -21.97
C VAL A 65 2.45 2.87 -21.65
N ARG A 66 2.69 1.68 -21.10
CA ARG A 66 1.65 0.70 -20.77
C ARG A 66 1.89 0.12 -19.37
N ILE A 67 0.83 -0.42 -18.80
CA ILE A 67 0.93 -1.27 -17.62
C ILE A 67 1.15 -2.70 -18.08
N LYS A 68 2.30 -3.28 -17.70
CA LYS A 68 2.51 -4.73 -17.77
C LYS A 68 1.72 -5.36 -16.63
N ASN A 69 0.88 -6.33 -16.95
CA ASN A 69 0.23 -7.19 -15.98
C ASN A 69 0.84 -8.59 -16.08
N PHE A 70 1.56 -8.98 -15.05
CA PHE A 70 2.10 -10.32 -14.91
C PHE A 70 1.35 -11.05 -13.79
N LYS A 71 0.89 -12.27 -14.08
CA LYS A 71 0.22 -13.11 -13.10
C LYS A 71 0.76 -14.52 -13.14
N VAL A 72 1.10 -15.06 -11.97
CA VAL A 72 1.38 -16.48 -11.75
C VAL A 72 0.38 -17.00 -10.72
N ALA A 73 -0.15 -18.23 -10.97
CA ALA A 73 -1.17 -18.80 -10.10
C ALA A 73 -1.13 -20.34 -10.12
N GLN A 74 -1.60 -20.93 -9.04
CA GLN A 74 -1.84 -22.37 -8.97
C GLN A 74 -3.27 -22.65 -9.44
N ILE A 75 -3.41 -23.24 -10.64
CA ILE A 75 -4.69 -23.64 -11.23
C ILE A 75 -4.70 -25.17 -11.37
N ASN A 76 -5.76 -25.81 -10.84
CA ASN A 76 -5.87 -27.28 -10.85
C ASN A 76 -4.61 -27.99 -10.30
N ASN A 77 -4.04 -27.45 -9.23
CA ASN A 77 -2.84 -27.95 -8.56
C ASN A 77 -1.54 -27.86 -9.40
N ARG A 78 -1.54 -27.11 -10.50
CA ARG A 78 -0.38 -26.83 -11.34
C ARG A 78 -0.07 -25.35 -11.33
N TRP A 79 1.19 -25.02 -11.27
CA TRP A 79 1.64 -23.63 -11.41
C TRP A 79 1.65 -23.24 -12.88
N CYS A 80 1.07 -22.10 -13.19
CA CYS A 80 1.02 -21.55 -14.55
C CYS A 80 1.03 -20.03 -14.52
N ILE A 81 1.27 -19.44 -15.68
CA ILE A 81 1.29 -18.00 -15.93
C ILE A 81 0.06 -17.64 -16.77
N PRO A 82 -1.09 -17.30 -16.15
CA PRO A 82 -2.33 -16.98 -16.87
C PRO A 82 -2.19 -15.79 -17.83
N SER A 83 -1.33 -14.82 -17.50
CA SER A 83 -1.01 -13.69 -18.38
C SER A 83 -0.29 -14.10 -19.67
N HIS A 84 0.18 -15.34 -19.78
CA HIS A 84 0.89 -15.93 -20.92
C HIS A 84 0.29 -17.29 -21.29
N GLU A 85 -1.00 -17.30 -21.61
CA GLU A 85 -1.75 -18.48 -22.11
C GLU A 85 -1.66 -19.71 -21.19
N ASN A 86 -1.57 -19.49 -19.88
CA ASN A 86 -1.39 -20.55 -18.86
C ASN A 86 -0.11 -21.39 -19.05
N TYR A 87 0.96 -20.74 -19.50
CA TYR A 87 2.26 -21.41 -19.63
C TYR A 87 2.67 -22.05 -18.30
N PRO A 88 3.22 -23.29 -18.30
CA PRO A 88 3.71 -23.92 -17.09
C PRO A 88 4.79 -23.09 -16.40
N ALA A 89 4.68 -22.93 -15.08
CA ALA A 89 5.61 -22.13 -14.29
C ALA A 89 6.33 -22.98 -13.24
N ASP A 90 7.60 -22.68 -13.02
CA ASP A 90 8.33 -23.09 -11.82
C ASP A 90 8.24 -22.00 -10.76
N ALA A 91 7.02 -21.81 -10.25
CA ALA A 91 6.70 -20.66 -9.44
C ALA A 91 6.69 -20.91 -7.93
N LYS A 92 6.73 -22.16 -7.49
CA LYS A 92 6.53 -22.50 -6.08
C LYS A 92 7.53 -21.80 -5.15
N GLU A 93 8.82 -21.92 -5.46
CA GLU A 93 9.87 -21.32 -4.65
C GLU A 93 9.95 -19.81 -4.84
N HIS A 94 9.83 -19.33 -6.07
CA HIS A 94 9.85 -17.90 -6.39
C HIS A 94 8.71 -17.15 -5.71
N LEU A 95 7.49 -17.71 -5.74
CA LEU A 95 6.34 -17.12 -5.08
C LEU A 95 6.50 -17.12 -3.56
N ALA A 96 7.01 -18.23 -2.99
CA ALA A 96 7.28 -18.30 -1.56
C ALA A 96 8.35 -17.29 -1.12
N GLN A 97 9.39 -17.07 -1.91
CA GLN A 97 10.41 -16.04 -1.65
C GLN A 97 9.83 -14.64 -1.74
N ALA A 98 9.02 -14.36 -2.76
CA ALA A 98 8.34 -13.08 -2.92
C ALA A 98 7.36 -12.80 -1.76
N ALA A 99 6.57 -13.79 -1.33
CA ALA A 99 5.68 -13.66 -0.18
C ALA A 99 6.48 -13.43 1.11
N THR A 100 7.59 -14.17 1.32
CA THR A 100 8.46 -14.01 2.48
C THR A 100 9.05 -12.60 2.56
N ALA A 101 9.32 -11.94 1.45
CA ALA A 101 9.82 -10.57 1.42
C ALA A 101 8.83 -9.55 2.02
N LEU A 102 7.54 -9.86 2.06
CA LEU A 102 6.50 -9.00 2.69
C LEU A 102 6.11 -9.47 4.10
N ILE A 103 6.35 -10.75 4.44
CA ILE A 103 5.99 -11.28 5.75
C ILE A 103 6.82 -10.59 6.83
N GLY A 104 6.15 -10.13 7.89
CA GLY A 104 6.81 -9.49 9.03
C GLY A 104 7.36 -8.09 8.77
N VAL A 105 7.17 -7.53 7.56
CA VAL A 105 7.55 -6.14 7.26
C VAL A 105 6.76 -5.19 8.16
N LYS A 106 7.49 -4.37 8.91
CA LYS A 106 6.92 -3.38 9.83
C LYS A 106 6.94 -1.99 9.23
N ILE A 107 5.91 -1.22 9.54
CA ILE A 107 5.85 0.21 9.25
C ILE A 107 6.87 0.91 10.15
N LEU A 108 7.90 1.49 9.57
CA LEU A 108 8.96 2.21 10.29
C LEU A 108 8.57 3.67 10.50
N ASP A 109 7.92 4.27 9.51
CA ASP A 109 7.41 5.64 9.58
C ASP A 109 6.22 5.83 8.64
N VAL A 110 5.52 6.95 8.80
CA VAL A 110 4.45 7.42 7.91
C VAL A 110 4.96 8.69 7.22
N ALA A 111 5.20 8.60 5.90
CA ALA A 111 5.68 9.72 5.09
C ALA A 111 4.60 10.78 4.92
N SER A 112 3.35 10.36 4.63
CA SER A 112 2.16 11.23 4.58
C SER A 112 0.94 10.43 5.05
N GLU A 113 0.07 11.06 5.85
CA GLU A 113 -1.17 10.45 6.35
C GLU A 113 -2.30 10.54 5.32
N SER A 114 -2.36 11.66 4.58
CA SER A 114 -3.34 11.93 3.51
C SER A 114 -2.60 12.59 2.34
N PRO A 115 -1.91 11.79 1.52
CA PRO A 115 -1.04 12.31 0.47
C PRO A 115 -1.85 13.01 -0.63
N THR A 116 -1.36 14.16 -1.05
CA THR A 116 -1.80 14.83 -2.27
C THR A 116 -1.34 14.05 -3.51
N GLN A 117 -1.90 14.36 -4.67
CA GLN A 117 -1.47 13.73 -5.93
C GLN A 117 0.02 13.94 -6.22
N ASP A 118 0.53 15.14 -5.92
CA ASP A 118 1.96 15.46 -6.12
C ASP A 118 2.85 14.67 -5.17
N GLU A 119 2.42 14.45 -3.93
CA GLU A 119 3.13 13.59 -2.98
C GLU A 119 3.12 12.11 -3.42
N LEU A 120 2.00 11.60 -3.95
CA LEU A 120 1.95 10.25 -4.51
C LEU A 120 2.95 10.08 -5.65
N VAL A 121 3.08 11.07 -6.53
CA VAL A 121 4.08 11.09 -7.61
C VAL A 121 5.50 11.16 -7.04
N MET A 122 5.74 12.01 -6.06
CA MET A 122 7.06 12.19 -5.42
C MET A 122 7.52 10.88 -4.73
N TYR A 123 6.63 10.22 -4.01
CA TYR A 123 6.93 8.94 -3.34
C TYR A 123 6.95 7.75 -4.31
N GLY A 124 6.47 7.93 -5.54
CA GLY A 124 6.42 6.85 -6.53
C GLY A 124 5.35 5.79 -6.24
N VAL A 125 4.27 6.16 -5.57
CA VAL A 125 3.20 5.24 -5.14
C VAL A 125 1.86 5.51 -5.83
N VAL A 126 1.88 6.16 -6.99
CA VAL A 126 0.70 6.27 -7.86
C VAL A 126 0.30 4.88 -8.32
N GLU A 127 -0.98 4.56 -8.22
CA GLU A 127 -1.49 3.25 -8.62
C GLU A 127 -1.30 3.02 -10.12
N PRO A 128 -0.72 1.88 -10.54
CA PRO A 128 -0.53 1.54 -11.95
C PRO A 128 -1.87 1.12 -12.59
N THR A 129 -2.62 2.10 -13.06
CA THR A 129 -3.87 1.89 -13.80
C THR A 129 -3.79 2.55 -15.18
N ASN A 130 -4.51 2.00 -16.15
CA ASN A 130 -4.54 2.56 -17.50
C ASN A 130 -5.05 4.00 -17.54
N ASP A 131 -5.91 4.40 -16.60
CA ASP A 131 -6.41 5.77 -16.52
C ASP A 131 -5.37 6.71 -15.89
N ALA A 132 -4.65 6.26 -14.85
CA ALA A 132 -3.62 7.07 -14.22
C ALA A 132 -2.48 7.40 -15.20
N ILE A 133 -2.02 6.44 -16.00
CA ILE A 133 -0.90 6.64 -16.94
C ILE A 133 -1.23 7.54 -18.14
N LYS A 134 -2.51 7.85 -18.40
CA LYS A 134 -2.90 8.83 -19.43
C LYS A 134 -2.46 10.24 -19.07
N THR A 135 -2.37 10.55 -17.78
CA THR A 135 -2.03 11.87 -17.26
C THR A 135 -0.74 11.90 -16.46
N ILE A 136 -0.33 10.76 -15.91
CA ILE A 136 0.82 10.64 -15.00
C ILE A 136 1.76 9.56 -15.55
N THR A 137 2.92 9.98 -16.02
CA THR A 137 3.97 9.10 -16.56
C THR A 137 5.16 8.93 -15.61
N ARG A 138 5.13 9.61 -14.44
CA ARG A 138 6.18 9.55 -13.42
C ARG A 138 5.57 9.21 -12.08
N GLY A 139 6.35 8.56 -11.22
CA GLY A 139 5.90 8.23 -9.87
C GLY A 139 4.82 7.14 -9.82
N VAL A 140 4.65 6.38 -10.91
CA VAL A 140 3.80 5.18 -10.92
C VAL A 140 4.52 4.06 -10.20
N GLY A 141 3.89 3.49 -9.19
CA GLY A 141 4.48 2.42 -8.38
C GLY A 141 4.28 1.03 -9.01
N LYS A 142 4.99 0.05 -8.45
CA LYS A 142 4.79 -1.37 -8.75
C LYS A 142 3.75 -1.92 -7.78
N ARG A 143 2.59 -2.34 -8.28
CA ARG A 143 1.56 -2.97 -7.44
C ARG A 143 1.75 -4.47 -7.40
N VAL A 144 1.73 -5.03 -6.20
CA VAL A 144 1.93 -6.45 -5.92
C VAL A 144 0.76 -6.97 -5.12
N ILE A 145 0.11 -8.03 -5.63
CA ILE A 145 -1.08 -8.63 -5.00
C ILE A 145 -0.81 -10.11 -4.75
N PHE A 146 -0.95 -10.54 -3.50
CA PHE A 146 -0.97 -11.96 -3.13
C PHE A 146 -2.38 -12.40 -2.76
N ARG A 147 -2.77 -13.58 -3.25
CA ARG A 147 -4.06 -14.20 -2.92
C ARG A 147 -3.89 -15.65 -2.51
N ASP A 148 -4.80 -16.11 -1.67
CA ASP A 148 -4.90 -17.51 -1.30
C ASP A 148 -5.73 -18.32 -2.32
N ARG A 149 -5.92 -19.62 -2.03
CA ARG A 149 -6.69 -20.53 -2.88
C ARG A 149 -8.17 -20.15 -3.00
N SER A 150 -8.73 -19.41 -2.04
CA SER A 150 -10.11 -18.91 -2.07
C SER A 150 -10.25 -17.56 -2.75
N ASP A 151 -9.17 -17.07 -3.39
CA ASP A 151 -9.05 -15.74 -4.01
C ASP A 151 -9.11 -14.57 -3.01
N LYS A 152 -8.93 -14.87 -1.71
CA LYS A 152 -8.85 -13.84 -0.67
C LYS A 152 -7.51 -13.11 -0.78
N VAL A 153 -7.55 -11.79 -0.72
CA VAL A 153 -6.34 -10.95 -0.72
C VAL A 153 -5.60 -11.09 0.60
N LEU A 154 -4.34 -11.53 0.53
CA LEU A 154 -3.41 -11.63 1.64
C LEU A 154 -2.55 -10.36 1.78
N ALA A 155 -2.14 -9.80 0.65
CA ALA A 155 -1.44 -8.52 0.56
C ALA A 155 -1.79 -7.83 -0.76
N ASP A 156 -1.92 -6.51 -0.74
CA ASP A 156 -2.10 -5.65 -1.92
C ASP A 156 -1.39 -4.33 -1.64
N VAL A 157 -0.21 -4.19 -2.18
CA VAL A 157 0.68 -3.06 -1.90
C VAL A 157 1.20 -2.41 -3.18
N ILE A 158 1.42 -1.12 -3.13
CA ILE A 158 2.04 -0.33 -4.19
C ILE A 158 3.41 0.09 -3.68
N ILE A 159 4.46 -0.49 -4.28
CA ILE A 159 5.85 -0.26 -3.93
C ILE A 159 6.36 0.93 -4.76
N GLY A 160 6.87 1.93 -4.07
CA GLY A 160 7.35 3.18 -4.64
C GLY A 160 8.86 3.33 -4.67
N ASN A 161 9.28 4.59 -4.66
CA ASN A 161 10.68 4.99 -4.73
C ASN A 161 11.46 4.58 -3.46
N LYS A 162 12.77 4.46 -3.60
CA LYS A 162 13.68 4.40 -2.45
C LYS A 162 13.64 5.71 -1.68
N VAL A 163 13.81 5.63 -0.36
CA VAL A 163 13.96 6.82 0.47
C VAL A 163 15.34 7.44 0.21
N PRO A 164 15.44 8.77 0.00
CA PRO A 164 16.73 9.44 -0.19
C PRO A 164 17.71 9.10 0.94
N ASP A 165 18.95 8.83 0.60
CA ASP A 165 20.06 8.49 1.49
C ASP A 165 19.86 7.20 2.34
N ARG A 166 18.82 6.39 2.03
CA ARG A 166 18.50 5.13 2.71
C ARG A 166 18.04 4.08 1.71
N GLU A 167 18.96 3.45 1.02
CA GLU A 167 18.64 2.51 -0.08
C GLU A 167 17.83 1.29 0.32
N GLU A 168 17.89 0.87 1.59
CA GLU A 168 17.15 -0.25 2.15
C GLU A 168 15.69 0.10 2.48
N LEU A 169 15.32 1.40 2.45
CA LEU A 169 13.97 1.87 2.76
C LEU A 169 13.23 2.27 1.49
N ARG A 170 11.93 1.97 1.47
CA ARG A 170 11.03 2.32 0.38
C ARG A 170 9.76 2.97 0.89
N TYR A 171 9.21 3.82 0.05
CA TYR A 171 7.84 4.28 0.20
C TYR A 171 6.89 3.19 -0.29
N VAL A 172 5.87 2.89 0.50
CA VAL A 172 4.86 1.87 0.16
C VAL A 172 3.48 2.37 0.57
N ARG A 173 2.48 2.10 -0.26
CA ARG A 173 1.08 2.33 0.06
C ARG A 173 0.31 1.02 0.00
N VAL A 174 -0.53 0.76 1.01
CA VAL A 174 -1.44 -0.39 1.00
C VAL A 174 -2.69 0.00 0.21
N LYS A 175 -3.14 -0.85 -0.70
CA LYS A 175 -4.37 -0.60 -1.48
C LYS A 175 -5.58 -0.46 -0.56
N GLY A 176 -6.32 0.62 -0.73
CA GLY A 176 -7.48 0.95 0.11
C GLY A 176 -7.15 1.71 1.38
N ALA A 177 -5.86 1.92 1.70
CA ALA A 177 -5.43 2.84 2.76
C ALA A 177 -4.94 4.16 2.16
N GLU A 178 -5.15 5.26 2.90
CA GLU A 178 -4.68 6.58 2.48
C GLU A 178 -3.18 6.78 2.71
N PRO A 179 -2.61 6.40 3.89
CA PRO A 179 -1.24 6.77 4.23
C PRO A 179 -0.19 6.15 3.31
N VAL A 180 0.91 6.89 3.13
CA VAL A 180 2.17 6.39 2.55
C VAL A 180 3.11 6.04 3.68
N TYR A 181 3.59 4.81 3.67
CA TYR A 181 4.46 4.25 4.70
C TYR A 181 5.91 4.23 4.24
N VAL A 182 6.82 4.26 5.21
CA VAL A 182 8.24 3.95 5.03
C VAL A 182 8.50 2.58 5.63
N VAL A 183 9.03 1.67 4.83
CA VAL A 183 9.32 0.29 5.24
C VAL A 183 10.69 -0.13 4.77
N LYS A 184 11.27 -1.15 5.41
CA LYS A 184 12.46 -1.84 4.90
C LYS A 184 11.99 -2.96 3.97
N LEU A 185 12.20 -2.78 2.66
CA LEU A 185 11.75 -3.71 1.65
C LEU A 185 12.69 -3.68 0.44
N SER A 186 13.12 -4.85 -0.03
CA SER A 186 13.72 -5.02 -1.35
C SER A 186 12.65 -5.43 -2.36
N ASP A 187 12.68 -4.88 -3.58
CA ASP A 187 11.73 -5.18 -4.66
C ASP A 187 12.25 -6.18 -5.69
N ASP A 188 13.48 -6.68 -5.50
CA ASP A 188 14.15 -7.65 -6.39
C ASP A 188 13.43 -9.01 -6.49
N LYS A 189 12.56 -9.32 -5.53
CA LYS A 189 11.75 -10.55 -5.53
C LYS A 189 10.42 -10.41 -6.27
N PHE A 190 10.06 -9.20 -6.73
CA PHE A 190 8.81 -8.93 -7.43
C PHE A 190 9.06 -8.66 -8.91
N SER A 191 9.61 -9.67 -9.60
CA SER A 191 9.85 -9.60 -11.04
C SER A 191 8.57 -9.81 -11.83
N SER A 192 8.34 -8.95 -12.83
CA SER A 192 7.28 -9.09 -13.84
C SER A 192 7.78 -9.74 -15.14
N GLU A 193 9.04 -10.17 -15.16
CA GLU A 193 9.66 -10.77 -16.33
C GLU A 193 9.32 -12.26 -16.43
N PHE A 194 8.74 -12.68 -17.54
CA PHE A 194 8.31 -14.06 -17.77
C PHE A 194 9.43 -15.08 -17.56
N GLY A 195 10.65 -14.77 -18.02
CA GLY A 195 11.80 -15.68 -17.93
C GLY A 195 12.27 -16.00 -16.50
N ASP A 196 11.85 -15.22 -15.51
CA ASP A 196 12.18 -15.47 -14.10
C ASP A 196 11.27 -16.52 -13.44
N TRP A 197 10.19 -16.91 -14.12
CA TRP A 197 9.14 -17.78 -13.59
C TRP A 197 9.02 -19.12 -14.31
N ILE A 198 9.87 -19.37 -15.28
CA ILE A 198 9.89 -20.63 -16.04
C ILE A 198 11.18 -21.40 -15.80
N GLU A 199 11.11 -22.71 -15.94
CA GLU A 199 12.28 -23.58 -15.89
C GLU A 199 13.17 -23.34 -17.12
N LYS A 200 14.42 -22.91 -16.89
CA LYS A 200 15.34 -22.54 -17.98
C LYS A 200 15.90 -23.76 -18.75
N ASP A 201 15.77 -24.94 -18.19
CA ASP A 201 16.26 -26.18 -18.80
C ASP A 201 15.30 -26.77 -19.86
N LEU A 202 14.16 -26.12 -20.10
CA LEU A 202 13.18 -26.51 -21.12
C LEU A 202 13.29 -25.72 -22.43
N LEU A 203 14.26 -24.81 -22.53
CA LEU A 203 14.56 -24.02 -23.74
C LEU A 203 15.84 -24.50 -24.39
#